data_2653805ff3694e93a320b2c6ed0efb60
#
_entry.id   2653805ff3694e93a320b2c6ed0efb60
#
_cell.length_a   1.000
_cell.length_b   1.000
_cell.length_c   1.000
_cell.angle_alpha   90.00
_cell.angle_beta   90.00
_cell.angle_gamma   90.00
#
_symmetry.space_group_name_H-M   'P 1'
#
loop_
_entity.id
_entity.type
_entity.pdbx_description
1 polymer ?
#
loop_
_entity_poly.entity_id
_entity_poly.type
_entity_poly.pdbx_seq_one_letter_code
_entity_poly.pdbx_strand_id
1 'polypeptide(L)'
;PKGIVCVESALFYYGYSDFAPREWTIAVPRSYSRTVKAMQEEVPVKAYYVQSDMYHLGETTGTFNGVTLPIYDRERTICDCFKYRTKLDNEIFNKAINAYVSDEKKNLATLSKYAKEMGVYKKMMNVMEVLLNG
;
A
#
# COMPACT_ATOMS: atom_id res chain seq x y z
N PRO A 1 -7.01 4.29 16.94
CA PRO A 1 -6.40 4.04 15.73
C PRO A 1 -5.65 2.76 15.65
N LYS A 2 -6.38 1.80 15.23
CA LYS A 2 -5.84 0.50 14.93
C LYS A 2 -5.76 0.41 13.42
N GLY A 3 -4.65 -0.10 12.93
CA GLY A 3 -4.48 -0.28 11.51
C GLY A 3 -3.43 0.65 10.93
N ILE A 4 -2.90 0.25 9.79
CA ILE A 4 -1.86 0.98 9.07
C ILE A 4 -2.45 1.40 7.73
N VAL A 5 -2.39 2.69 7.40
CA VAL A 5 -2.90 3.19 6.12
C VAL A 5 -2.17 2.45 4.99
N CYS A 6 -2.93 1.90 4.05
CA CYS A 6 -2.36 1.06 3.00
C CYS A 6 -3.09 1.23 1.67
N VAL A 7 -2.53 0.64 0.65
CA VAL A 7 -3.03 0.54 -0.72
C VAL A 7 -3.60 1.86 -1.23
N GLU A 8 -4.89 1.97 -1.51
CA GLU A 8 -5.46 3.17 -2.16
C GLU A 8 -5.19 4.46 -1.39
N SER A 9 -5.40 4.46 -0.08
CA SER A 9 -5.15 5.67 0.73
C SER A 9 -3.67 6.02 0.79
N ALA A 10 -2.79 5.01 0.84
CA ALA A 10 -1.36 5.25 0.81
C ALA A 10 -0.90 5.78 -0.55
N LEU A 11 -1.45 5.23 -1.64
CA LEU A 11 -1.13 5.72 -2.98
C LEU A 11 -1.51 7.20 -3.13
N PHE A 12 -2.67 7.57 -2.63
CA PHE A 12 -3.08 8.97 -2.68
C PHE A 12 -2.16 9.85 -1.85
N TYR A 13 -1.78 9.39 -0.67
CA TYR A 13 -0.89 10.13 0.21
C TYR A 13 0.47 10.44 -0.46
N TYR A 14 1.03 9.46 -1.18
CA TYR A 14 2.33 9.64 -1.85
C TYR A 14 2.22 10.34 -3.20
N GLY A 15 1.01 10.66 -3.63
CA GLY A 15 0.83 11.30 -4.93
C GLY A 15 0.92 10.34 -6.09
N TYR A 16 0.80 9.05 -5.83
CA TYR A 16 0.83 8.01 -6.87
C TYR A 16 -0.54 7.73 -7.47
N SER A 17 -1.58 8.35 -6.93
CA SER A 17 -2.93 8.27 -7.44
C SER A 17 -3.58 9.64 -7.35
N ASP A 18 -4.39 9.99 -8.33
CA ASP A 18 -5.17 11.23 -8.33
C ASP A 18 -6.53 11.03 -7.66
N PHE A 19 -6.91 9.79 -7.41
CA PHE A 19 -8.22 9.50 -6.83
C PHE A 19 -8.16 9.50 -5.32
N ALA A 20 -8.83 10.48 -4.71
CA ALA A 20 -9.01 10.48 -3.26
C ALA A 20 -10.00 9.34 -2.94
N PRO A 21 -9.60 8.35 -2.16
CA PRO A 21 -10.50 7.24 -1.85
C PRO A 21 -11.72 7.72 -1.07
N ARG A 22 -12.87 7.11 -1.35
CA ARG A 22 -14.10 7.42 -0.62
C ARG A 22 -14.08 6.88 0.79
N GLU A 23 -13.23 5.91 1.03
CA GLU A 23 -13.10 5.28 2.34
C GLU A 23 -11.62 5.13 2.65
N TRP A 24 -11.29 5.14 3.92
CA TRP A 24 -9.93 4.85 4.35
C TRP A 24 -9.61 3.38 4.07
N THR A 25 -8.46 3.12 3.49
CA THR A 25 -7.99 1.74 3.31
C THR A 25 -6.88 1.50 4.33
N ILE A 26 -7.10 0.51 5.18
CA ILE A 26 -6.18 0.20 6.27
C ILE A 26 -5.85 -1.28 6.31
N ALA A 27 -4.61 -1.58 6.69
CA ALA A 27 -4.19 -2.95 6.94
C ALA A 27 -4.39 -3.24 8.42
N VAL A 28 -4.97 -4.39 8.73
CA VAL A 28 -5.19 -4.83 10.11
C VAL A 28 -4.85 -6.31 10.23
N PRO A 29 -4.50 -6.77 11.44
CA PRO A 29 -4.36 -8.21 11.67
C PRO A 29 -5.69 -8.92 11.44
N ARG A 30 -5.63 -10.19 11.06
CA ARG A 30 -6.84 -10.97 10.78
C ARG A 30 -7.79 -11.06 11.97
N SER A 31 -7.28 -10.94 13.16
CA SER A 31 -8.08 -11.03 14.39
C SER A 31 -8.92 -9.78 14.67
N TYR A 32 -8.79 -8.74 13.86
CA TYR A 32 -9.41 -7.44 14.12
C TYR A 32 -10.76 -7.24 13.42
N SER A 33 -11.40 -8.29 12.96
CA SER A 33 -12.66 -8.13 12.20
C SER A 33 -13.74 -7.40 12.98
N ARG A 34 -13.84 -7.66 14.29
CA ARG A 34 -14.82 -6.96 15.13
C ARG A 34 -14.48 -5.49 15.30
N THR A 35 -13.19 -5.20 15.46
CA THR A 35 -12.72 -3.82 15.56
C THR A 35 -13.03 -3.05 14.30
N VAL A 36 -12.83 -3.68 13.13
CA VAL A 36 -13.14 -3.07 11.84
C VAL A 36 -14.63 -2.77 11.72
N LYS A 37 -15.49 -3.69 12.12
CA LYS A 37 -16.93 -3.45 12.07
C LYS A 37 -17.34 -2.25 12.92
N ALA A 38 -16.74 -2.12 14.10
CA ALA A 38 -17.02 -0.98 14.97
C ALA A 38 -16.55 0.32 14.32
N MET A 39 -15.39 0.32 13.68
CA MET A 39 -14.88 1.49 12.97
C MET A 39 -15.79 1.89 11.81
N GLN A 40 -16.31 0.90 11.09
CA GLN A 40 -17.17 1.15 9.93
C GLN A 40 -18.50 1.79 10.31
N GLU A 41 -18.91 1.69 11.55
CA GLU A 41 -20.11 2.36 12.04
C GLU A 41 -19.89 3.87 12.19
N GLU A 42 -18.66 4.30 12.29
CA GLU A 42 -18.33 5.71 12.51
C GLU A 42 -17.71 6.39 11.30
N VAL A 43 -16.87 5.66 10.55
CA VAL A 43 -16.18 6.23 9.38
C VAL A 43 -16.14 5.20 8.25
N PRO A 44 -16.10 5.64 6.98
CA PRO A 44 -15.96 4.70 5.87
C PRO A 44 -14.56 4.10 5.89
N VAL A 45 -14.48 2.79 6.08
CA VAL A 45 -13.21 2.07 6.16
C VAL A 45 -13.31 0.77 5.39
N LYS A 46 -12.29 0.48 4.58
CA LYS A 46 -12.09 -0.80 3.92
C LYS A 46 -10.84 -1.43 4.50
N ALA A 47 -10.94 -2.65 5.01
CA ALA A 47 -9.82 -3.33 5.64
C ALA A 47 -9.18 -4.34 4.71
N TYR A 48 -7.85 -4.35 4.74
CA TYR A 48 -7.04 -5.40 4.14
C TYR A 48 -6.48 -6.21 5.31
N TYR A 49 -6.79 -7.49 5.36
CA TYR A 49 -6.34 -8.34 6.47
C TYR A 49 -4.98 -8.91 6.14
N VAL A 50 -4.02 -8.67 7.03
CA VAL A 50 -2.61 -9.00 6.79
C VAL A 50 -2.12 -9.99 7.83
N GLN A 51 -1.30 -10.96 7.40
CA GLN A 51 -0.69 -11.92 8.30
C GLN A 51 0.24 -11.20 9.27
N SER A 52 0.32 -11.71 10.49
CA SER A 52 1.08 -11.06 11.55
C SER A 52 2.55 -10.87 11.23
N ASP A 53 3.16 -11.80 10.51
CA ASP A 53 4.58 -11.72 10.15
C ASP A 53 4.87 -10.66 9.06
N MET A 54 3.83 -10.21 8.36
CA MET A 54 3.97 -9.19 7.32
C MET A 54 3.37 -7.84 7.74
N TYR A 55 2.69 -7.78 8.87
CA TYR A 55 1.92 -6.62 9.26
C TYR A 55 2.77 -5.36 9.44
N HIS A 56 3.91 -5.47 10.08
CA HIS A 56 4.78 -4.31 10.36
C HIS A 56 5.84 -4.04 9.29
N LEU A 57 5.92 -4.87 8.25
CA LEU A 57 6.91 -4.70 7.21
C LEU A 57 6.65 -3.40 6.45
N GLY A 58 7.60 -2.47 6.50
CA GLY A 58 7.48 -1.19 5.81
C GLY A 58 6.63 -0.15 6.53
N GLU A 59 6.31 -0.37 7.79
CA GLU A 59 5.52 0.60 8.55
C GLU A 59 6.34 1.86 8.84
N THR A 60 5.73 3.02 8.61
CA THR A 60 6.28 4.32 8.95
C THR A 60 5.13 5.21 9.43
N THR A 61 5.30 6.51 9.41
CA THR A 61 4.24 7.44 9.79
C THR A 61 4.05 8.50 8.71
N GLY A 62 2.83 9.00 8.63
CA GLY A 62 2.48 10.10 7.74
C GLY A 62 1.61 11.09 8.47
N THR A 63 1.49 12.30 7.92
CA THR A 63 0.69 13.36 8.52
C THR A 63 -0.53 13.62 7.66
N PHE A 64 -1.71 13.52 8.28
CA PHE A 64 -3.00 13.67 7.60
C PHE A 64 -3.76 14.77 8.34
N ASN A 65 -3.85 15.95 7.74
CA ASN A 65 -4.51 17.11 8.36
C ASN A 65 -4.02 17.36 9.77
N GLY A 66 -2.69 17.33 9.96
CA GLY A 66 -2.08 17.60 11.25
C GLY A 66 -2.04 16.40 12.21
N VAL A 67 -2.61 15.27 11.82
CA VAL A 67 -2.63 14.07 12.66
C VAL A 67 -1.61 13.07 12.13
N THR A 68 -0.76 12.55 12.99
CA THR A 68 0.22 11.53 12.63
C THR A 68 -0.41 10.14 12.71
N LEU A 69 -0.38 9.42 11.60
CA LEU A 69 -0.95 8.07 11.52
C LEU A 69 0.07 7.09 10.98
N PRO A 70 -0.02 5.81 11.38
CA PRO A 70 0.82 4.79 10.76
C PRO A 70 0.41 4.58 9.31
N ILE A 71 1.41 4.41 8.45
CA ILE A 71 1.22 4.19 7.02
C ILE A 71 2.35 3.30 6.53
N TYR A 72 2.10 2.49 5.52
CA TYR A 72 3.18 1.76 4.86
C TYR A 72 3.99 2.72 3.99
N ASP A 73 5.30 2.49 3.94
CA ASP A 73 6.18 3.31 3.11
C ASP A 73 5.91 3.07 1.62
N ARG A 74 6.63 3.81 0.77
CA ARG A 74 6.44 3.73 -0.69
C ARG A 74 6.64 2.32 -1.20
N GLU A 75 7.71 1.68 -0.76
CA GLU A 75 8.08 0.36 -1.25
C GLU A 75 7.08 -0.71 -0.84
N ARG A 76 6.61 -0.68 0.41
CA ARG A 76 5.57 -1.61 0.83
C ARG A 76 4.28 -1.38 0.07
N THR A 77 3.94 -0.11 -0.14
CA THR A 77 2.71 0.25 -0.87
C THR A 77 2.75 -0.29 -2.29
N ILE A 78 3.89 -0.19 -2.96
CA ILE A 78 4.03 -0.74 -4.30
C ILE A 78 3.95 -2.26 -4.29
N CYS A 79 4.58 -2.91 -3.34
CA CYS A 79 4.46 -4.37 -3.20
C CYS A 79 3.02 -4.80 -2.99
N ASP A 80 2.26 -4.04 -2.20
CA ASP A 80 0.83 -4.31 -1.99
C ASP A 80 0.04 -4.18 -3.30
N CYS A 81 0.41 -3.25 -4.18
CA CYS A 81 -0.23 -3.13 -5.48
C CYS A 81 -0.11 -4.43 -6.29
N PHE A 82 1.03 -5.09 -6.22
CA PHE A 82 1.22 -6.37 -6.90
C PHE A 82 0.48 -7.50 -6.19
N LYS A 83 0.49 -7.49 -4.86
CA LYS A 83 -0.22 -8.50 -4.08
C LYS A 83 -1.73 -8.45 -4.33
N TYR A 84 -2.28 -7.26 -4.38
CA TYR A 84 -3.72 -7.05 -4.56
C TYR A 84 -4.08 -6.65 -5.98
N ARG A 85 -3.27 -7.04 -6.94
CA ARG A 85 -3.41 -6.67 -8.35
C ARG A 85 -4.82 -6.88 -8.89
N THR A 86 -5.46 -7.99 -8.54
CA THR A 86 -6.79 -8.32 -9.03
C THR A 86 -7.90 -7.52 -8.36
N LYS A 87 -7.59 -6.86 -7.24
CA LYS A 87 -8.56 -6.03 -6.51
C LYS A 87 -8.42 -4.55 -6.82
N LEU A 88 -7.37 -4.17 -7.53
CA LEU A 88 -7.13 -2.78 -7.91
C LEU A 88 -7.61 -2.52 -9.32
N ASP A 89 -8.15 -1.33 -9.53
CA ASP A 89 -8.43 -0.85 -10.87
C ASP A 89 -7.12 -0.79 -11.67
N ASN A 90 -7.17 -1.22 -12.94
CA ASN A 90 -5.97 -1.25 -13.79
C ASN A 90 -5.34 0.12 -13.97
N GLU A 91 -6.15 1.16 -14.07
CA GLU A 91 -5.67 2.52 -14.25
C GLU A 91 -4.91 2.98 -13.02
N ILE A 92 -5.46 2.70 -11.84
CA ILE A 92 -4.81 3.05 -10.57
C ILE A 92 -3.48 2.30 -10.45
N PHE A 93 -3.49 1.00 -10.76
CA PHE A 93 -2.27 0.19 -10.69
C PHE A 93 -1.18 0.74 -11.61
N ASN A 94 -1.52 0.94 -12.88
CA ASN A 94 -0.53 1.38 -13.87
C ASN A 94 0.02 2.76 -13.53
N LYS A 95 -0.83 3.67 -13.11
CA LYS A 95 -0.39 5.01 -12.74
C LYS A 95 0.54 4.97 -11.53
N ALA A 96 0.20 4.16 -10.53
CA ALA A 96 1.01 4.04 -9.32
C ALA A 96 2.41 3.51 -9.64
N ILE A 97 2.50 2.46 -10.46
CA ILE A 97 3.80 1.87 -10.79
C ILE A 97 4.66 2.87 -11.58
N ASN A 98 4.07 3.54 -12.56
CA ASN A 98 4.80 4.54 -13.33
C ASN A 98 5.25 5.72 -12.47
N ALA A 99 4.41 6.18 -11.56
CA ALA A 99 4.75 7.27 -10.66
C ALA A 99 5.90 6.88 -9.74
N TYR A 100 5.87 5.66 -9.22
CA TYR A 100 6.96 5.19 -8.36
C TYR A 100 8.29 5.13 -9.10
N VAL A 101 8.28 4.58 -10.31
CA VAL A 101 9.50 4.47 -11.13
C VAL A 101 10.13 5.84 -11.37
N SER A 102 9.31 6.88 -11.47
CA SER A 102 9.77 8.25 -11.69
C SER A 102 10.11 8.99 -10.40
N ASP A 103 9.85 8.42 -9.25
CA ASP A 103 10.05 9.08 -7.96
C ASP A 103 11.52 9.00 -7.56
N GLU A 104 12.14 10.14 -7.32
CA GLU A 104 13.54 10.18 -6.90
C GLU A 104 13.75 9.57 -5.51
N LYS A 105 12.69 9.51 -4.71
CA LYS A 105 12.75 8.93 -3.37
C LYS A 105 12.61 7.42 -3.36
N LYS A 106 12.44 6.80 -4.54
CA LYS A 106 12.34 5.34 -4.62
C LYS A 106 13.61 4.67 -4.11
N ASN A 107 13.44 3.51 -3.51
CA ASN A 107 14.54 2.70 -3.02
C ASN A 107 14.37 1.28 -3.55
N LEU A 108 15.03 1.00 -4.66
CA LEU A 108 14.86 -0.27 -5.36
C LEU A 108 15.39 -1.47 -4.56
N ALA A 109 16.44 -1.25 -3.75
CA ALA A 109 16.97 -2.33 -2.91
C ALA A 109 15.93 -2.74 -1.86
N THR A 110 15.29 -1.76 -1.21
CA THR A 110 14.25 -2.02 -0.24
C THR A 110 13.02 -2.66 -0.90
N LEU A 111 12.66 -2.17 -2.08
CA LEU A 111 11.54 -2.72 -2.84
C LEU A 111 11.76 -4.21 -3.12
N SER A 112 12.94 -4.56 -3.59
CA SER A 112 13.31 -5.94 -3.88
C SER A 112 13.24 -6.81 -2.62
N LYS A 113 13.73 -6.30 -1.51
CA LYS A 113 13.70 -7.02 -0.25
C LYS A 113 12.27 -7.32 0.19
N TYR A 114 11.41 -6.31 0.18
CA TYR A 114 10.00 -6.49 0.56
C TYR A 114 9.29 -7.45 -0.39
N ALA A 115 9.55 -7.31 -1.69
CA ALA A 115 8.90 -8.16 -2.70
C ALA A 115 9.22 -9.63 -2.47
N LYS A 116 10.46 -9.94 -2.12
CA LYS A 116 10.87 -11.31 -1.84
C LYS A 116 10.18 -11.84 -0.60
N GLU A 117 10.12 -11.04 0.46
CA GLU A 117 9.45 -11.45 1.69
C GLU A 117 7.94 -11.65 1.49
N MET A 118 7.33 -10.84 0.65
CA MET A 118 5.89 -10.91 0.39
C MET A 118 5.51 -11.89 -0.71
N GLY A 119 6.50 -12.50 -1.38
CA GLY A 119 6.23 -13.48 -2.43
C GLY A 119 5.73 -12.89 -3.73
N VAL A 120 5.98 -11.61 -3.99
CA VAL A 120 5.54 -10.93 -5.23
C VAL A 120 6.71 -10.57 -6.15
N TYR A 121 7.90 -11.03 -5.83
CA TYR A 121 9.10 -10.60 -6.56
C TYR A 121 9.04 -10.90 -8.06
N LYS A 122 8.63 -12.10 -8.44
CA LYS A 122 8.58 -12.45 -9.87
C LYS A 122 7.55 -11.63 -10.63
N LYS A 123 6.37 -11.47 -10.06
CA LYS A 123 5.33 -10.64 -10.65
C LYS A 123 5.81 -9.22 -10.85
N MET A 124 6.49 -8.69 -9.85
CA MET A 124 7.00 -7.34 -9.87
C MET A 124 8.07 -7.19 -10.93
N MET A 125 9.03 -8.10 -10.99
CA MET A 125 10.13 -8.00 -11.94
C MET A 125 9.67 -8.05 -13.39
N ASN A 126 8.63 -8.82 -13.68
CA ASN A 126 8.08 -8.88 -15.04
C ASN A 126 7.59 -7.51 -15.52
N VAL A 127 7.10 -6.68 -14.61
CA VAL A 127 6.61 -5.34 -14.96
C VAL A 127 7.71 -4.30 -14.84
N MET A 128 8.43 -4.31 -13.71
CA MET A 128 9.43 -3.27 -13.41
C MET A 128 10.62 -3.30 -14.35
N GLU A 129 11.03 -4.48 -14.79
CA GLU A 129 12.15 -4.62 -15.70
C GLU A 129 11.92 -3.82 -16.98
N VAL A 130 10.73 -3.93 -17.54
CA VAL A 130 10.37 -3.19 -18.76
C VAL A 130 10.40 -1.69 -18.49
N LEU A 131 9.85 -1.24 -17.39
CA LEU A 131 9.75 0.18 -17.06
C LEU A 131 11.11 0.81 -16.72
N LEU A 132 11.98 0.04 -16.05
CA LEU A 132 13.29 0.57 -15.62
C LEU A 132 14.33 0.53 -16.73
N ASN A 133 14.24 -0.42 -17.65
CA ASN A 133 15.23 -0.61 -18.71
C ASN A 133 14.73 -0.16 -20.08
N GLY A 134 13.47 0.14 -20.15
CA GLY A 134 12.87 0.55 -21.39
C GLY A 134 12.83 2.03 -21.56
#